data_0846e16f485a764fe69ad7f9b9832666
#
_entry.id   0846e16f485a764fe69ad7f9b9832666
#
_cell.length_a   1.000
_cell.length_b   1.000
_cell.length_c   1.000
_cell.angle_alpha   90.00
_cell.angle_beta   90.00
_cell.angle_gamma   90.00
#
_symmetry.space_group_name_H-M   'P 1'
#
loop_
_entity.id
_entity.type
_entity.pdbx_description
1 polymer ?
#
loop_
_entity_poly.entity_id
_entity_poly.type
_entity_poly.pdbx_seq_one_letter_code
_entity_poly.pdbx_strand_id
1 'polypeptide(L)'
;MRHDRSVPDVNPTAAYRAARDQLLAADSPEAARAGFRWPDVGDTFNWATDWFDVIATDNTRTALWIVEEDGREQRLSYAEMAARSDRLAARLHGFGVQQGDHVLVMLGNQLELWETMLAVIKLGAVILPTSTMLDTADLQDRVDRGSVAHVVTNRSETHKYDDVRGSFTRIVIGGPADGWTEYPSDLGEPAPTDEVRPHVVTRTTDPCLVYFTSGTTSKPKMVVHTQTSYPVGHLSTMYWLGVRPGDVHLTISSPGWGKHAWSCFFAPWIAEATVFIHNTARFDPAALLAQLEQAEVNTFCAPPTAWRMMLQSDLGVKPRALRELISAGEPLNPEVIGRVEAAWGLTIRDGYGQTETTAIIGNAPGAAVTPGAMGKPLPGVTVTLLDPVTGEPGDEGEVCLDLTERPVNLMAEYLGDPDRTASSMRDGFFHTGDIAVRDADGELTFIGRTDDVFKSSDYKVSPFEVESALLQHPAVAESAVVPAPDDARLNVVKAYVTLATGWEASADTARQVLEYARTALPAYARVRRVEFAELPKTISGKIRRVELREREEQSVSNGRRAEGEWRDDEFPGLRAPRPQAS
;
A
#
# COMPACT_ATOMS: atom_id res chain seq x y z
N MET A 1 36.30 39.64 9.37
CA MET A 1 35.11 39.38 10.22
C MET A 1 34.29 38.27 9.55
N ARG A 2 34.41 37.06 10.03
CA ARG A 2 33.55 35.94 9.59
C ARG A 2 32.25 36.05 10.39
N HIS A 3 31.13 36.28 9.72
CA HIS A 3 29.83 36.18 10.35
C HIS A 3 29.57 34.73 10.61
N ASP A 4 29.77 34.34 11.86
CA ASP A 4 29.23 33.14 12.45
C ASP A 4 27.71 33.34 12.54
N ARG A 5 26.97 32.91 11.52
CA ARG A 5 25.51 32.70 11.63
C ARG A 5 25.35 31.37 12.33
N SER A 6 25.24 31.39 13.66
CA SER A 6 24.67 30.25 14.39
C SER A 6 23.31 29.95 13.78
N VAL A 7 23.24 28.86 13.03
CA VAL A 7 21.96 28.26 12.63
C VAL A 7 21.20 28.00 13.94
N PRO A 8 19.96 28.47 14.12
CA PRO A 8 19.20 28.16 15.30
C PRO A 8 19.13 26.63 15.46
N ASP A 9 19.41 26.16 16.65
CA ASP A 9 19.36 24.74 16.99
C ASP A 9 17.91 24.26 16.80
N VAL A 10 17.64 23.56 15.69
CA VAL A 10 16.30 23.09 15.34
C VAL A 10 15.95 21.96 16.31
N ASN A 11 14.88 22.12 17.08
CA ASN A 11 14.34 21.02 17.87
C ASN A 11 13.41 20.17 16.97
N PRO A 12 13.88 19.01 16.49
CA PRO A 12 13.14 18.18 15.53
C PRO A 12 11.78 17.72 16.05
N THR A 13 11.71 17.35 17.32
CA THR A 13 10.46 16.92 17.97
C THR A 13 9.44 18.05 18.00
N ALA A 14 9.85 19.27 18.34
CA ALA A 14 8.95 20.41 18.39
C ALA A 14 8.42 20.78 17.00
N ALA A 15 9.28 20.78 15.99
CA ALA A 15 8.91 21.06 14.60
C ALA A 15 7.93 19.98 14.07
N TYR A 16 8.24 18.71 14.31
CA TYR A 16 7.39 17.59 13.91
C TYR A 16 6.01 17.64 14.59
N ARG A 17 5.99 17.90 15.91
CA ARG A 17 4.75 18.06 16.70
C ARG A 17 3.90 19.21 16.18
N ALA A 18 4.50 20.37 15.91
CA ALA A 18 3.78 21.53 15.39
C ALA A 18 3.12 21.24 14.02
N ALA A 19 3.83 20.54 13.14
CA ALA A 19 3.28 20.14 11.84
C ALA A 19 2.12 19.13 11.97
N ARG A 20 2.26 18.13 12.86
CA ARG A 20 1.17 17.21 13.20
C ARG A 20 -0.06 17.95 13.75
N ASP A 21 0.15 18.82 14.74
CA ASP A 21 -0.94 19.52 15.43
C ASP A 21 -1.66 20.48 14.47
N GLN A 22 -0.92 21.10 13.53
CA GLN A 22 -1.51 21.93 12.48
C GLN A 22 -2.48 21.13 11.60
N LEU A 23 -2.11 19.90 11.21
CA LEU A 23 -3.00 19.03 10.42
C LEU A 23 -4.22 18.58 11.22
N LEU A 24 -4.04 18.24 12.50
CA LEU A 24 -5.15 17.82 13.38
C LEU A 24 -6.13 18.95 13.68
N ALA A 25 -5.66 20.20 13.70
CA ALA A 25 -6.45 21.38 13.99
C ALA A 25 -7.06 22.04 12.74
N ALA A 26 -6.79 21.52 11.54
CA ALA A 26 -7.29 22.13 10.31
C ALA A 26 -8.82 22.02 10.21
N ASP A 27 -9.48 23.16 10.02
CA ASP A 27 -10.95 23.26 9.97
C ASP A 27 -11.54 22.77 8.65
N SER A 28 -10.72 22.69 7.60
CA SER A 28 -11.13 22.20 6.27
C SER A 28 -9.97 21.60 5.48
N PRO A 29 -10.26 20.78 4.46
CA PRO A 29 -9.24 20.26 3.55
C PRO A 29 -8.45 21.36 2.84
N GLU A 30 -9.10 22.46 2.48
CA GLU A 30 -8.49 23.61 1.84
C GLU A 30 -7.51 24.32 2.79
N ALA A 31 -7.91 24.53 4.04
CA ALA A 31 -7.07 25.11 5.08
C ALA A 31 -5.84 24.24 5.36
N ALA A 32 -6.03 22.91 5.45
CA ALA A 32 -4.93 21.97 5.62
C ALA A 32 -3.92 22.06 4.46
N ARG A 33 -4.37 22.02 3.20
CA ARG A 33 -3.50 22.12 2.03
C ARG A 33 -2.77 23.46 1.92
N ALA A 34 -3.48 24.56 2.14
CA ALA A 34 -2.90 25.89 2.02
C ALA A 34 -1.90 26.21 3.13
N GLY A 35 -2.21 25.75 4.36
CA GLY A 35 -1.44 26.06 5.55
C GLY A 35 -0.26 25.15 5.82
N PHE A 36 -0.36 23.85 5.49
CA PHE A 36 0.66 22.88 5.85
C PHE A 36 1.98 23.11 5.10
N ARG A 37 3.07 22.96 5.84
CA ARG A 37 4.43 22.86 5.33
C ARG A 37 5.11 21.70 6.05
N TRP A 38 5.94 20.98 5.30
CA TRP A 38 6.77 19.93 5.90
C TRP A 38 7.64 20.51 7.01
N PRO A 39 7.75 19.83 8.16
CA PRO A 39 8.60 20.30 9.25
C PRO A 39 10.07 20.25 8.86
N ASP A 40 10.83 21.29 9.24
CA ASP A 40 12.28 21.20 9.27
C ASP A 40 12.70 20.44 10.53
N VAL A 41 13.19 19.22 10.34
CA VAL A 41 13.68 18.36 11.42
C VAL A 41 15.20 18.40 11.58
N GLY A 42 15.88 19.34 10.88
CA GLY A 42 17.33 19.54 10.91
C GLY A 42 18.09 18.46 10.13
N ASP A 43 19.38 18.33 10.45
CA ASP A 43 20.29 17.39 9.77
C ASP A 43 20.22 15.98 10.34
N THR A 44 19.73 15.83 11.58
CA THR A 44 19.64 14.56 12.31
C THR A 44 18.23 14.34 12.83
N PHE A 45 17.70 13.17 12.60
CA PHE A 45 16.38 12.76 13.08
C PHE A 45 16.30 11.24 13.16
N ASN A 46 15.75 10.76 14.27
CA ASN A 46 15.36 9.36 14.42
C ASN A 46 13.92 9.30 14.95
N TRP A 47 13.00 8.91 14.09
CA TRP A 47 11.59 8.95 14.44
C TRP A 47 11.23 8.14 15.71
N ALA A 48 11.94 7.02 15.95
CA ALA A 48 11.65 6.20 17.13
C ALA A 48 12.09 6.89 18.43
N THR A 49 13.21 7.63 18.44
CA THR A 49 13.69 8.34 19.62
C THR A 49 13.17 9.77 19.74
N ASP A 50 13.10 10.50 18.61
CA ASP A 50 12.73 11.90 18.61
C ASP A 50 11.22 12.13 18.59
N TRP A 51 10.45 11.10 18.23
CA TRP A 51 8.99 11.16 18.26
C TRP A 51 8.38 10.09 19.17
N PHE A 52 8.55 8.80 18.86
CA PHE A 52 7.84 7.74 19.57
C PHE A 52 8.17 7.70 21.05
N ASP A 53 9.45 7.70 21.42
CA ASP A 53 9.87 7.69 22.82
C ASP A 53 9.39 8.94 23.59
N VAL A 54 9.36 10.10 22.89
CA VAL A 54 8.89 11.36 23.50
C VAL A 54 7.40 11.32 23.81
N ILE A 55 6.56 10.80 22.89
CA ILE A 55 5.12 10.66 23.15
C ILE A 55 4.81 9.50 24.12
N ALA A 56 5.72 8.57 24.27
CA ALA A 56 5.60 7.42 25.17
C ALA A 56 5.93 7.74 26.63
N THR A 57 6.59 8.88 26.91
CA THR A 57 6.96 9.27 28.27
C THR A 57 5.71 9.37 29.15
N ASP A 58 5.64 8.55 30.20
CA ASP A 58 4.52 8.45 31.14
C ASP A 58 3.14 8.21 30.48
N ASN A 59 3.11 7.77 29.23
CA ASN A 59 1.89 7.57 28.45
C ASN A 59 1.37 6.14 28.61
N THR A 60 0.35 5.98 29.43
CA THR A 60 -0.32 4.71 29.74
C THR A 60 -1.44 4.35 28.76
N ARG A 61 -1.72 5.19 27.75
CA ARG A 61 -2.70 4.86 26.69
C ARG A 61 -2.19 3.68 25.88
N THR A 62 -3.12 2.88 25.38
CA THR A 62 -2.79 1.72 24.54
C THR A 62 -2.16 2.19 23.22
N ALA A 63 -0.95 1.73 22.91
CA ALA A 63 -0.28 1.94 21.62
C ALA A 63 -0.59 0.81 20.64
N LEU A 64 -0.61 -0.42 21.13
CA LEU A 64 -0.85 -1.63 20.34
C LEU A 64 -1.86 -2.53 21.05
N TRP A 65 -2.86 -2.99 20.29
CA TRP A 65 -3.85 -3.94 20.77
C TRP A 65 -4.05 -5.02 19.70
N ILE A 66 -3.70 -6.26 20.04
CA ILE A 66 -3.84 -7.43 19.17
C ILE A 66 -4.90 -8.35 19.77
N VAL A 67 -5.83 -8.78 18.94
CA VAL A 67 -6.85 -9.80 19.25
C VAL A 67 -6.65 -10.96 18.28
N GLU A 68 -6.44 -12.15 18.83
CA GLU A 68 -6.31 -13.38 18.08
C GLU A 68 -7.68 -14.03 17.81
N GLU A 69 -7.76 -14.89 16.80
CA GLU A 69 -8.99 -15.60 16.43
C GLU A 69 -9.61 -16.40 17.60
N ASP A 70 -8.77 -16.92 18.51
CA ASP A 70 -9.21 -17.64 19.71
C ASP A 70 -9.63 -16.73 20.87
N GLY A 71 -9.63 -15.41 20.67
CA GLY A 71 -10.03 -14.41 21.65
C GLY A 71 -8.92 -14.01 22.63
N ARG A 72 -7.70 -14.53 22.52
CA ARG A 72 -6.57 -14.02 23.30
C ARG A 72 -6.26 -12.59 22.90
N GLU A 73 -5.99 -11.75 23.88
CA GLU A 73 -5.67 -10.35 23.68
C GLU A 73 -4.29 -10.00 24.23
N GLN A 74 -3.61 -9.09 23.53
CA GLN A 74 -2.40 -8.42 23.99
C GLN A 74 -2.60 -6.92 23.86
N ARG A 75 -2.40 -6.18 24.93
CA ARG A 75 -2.47 -4.71 24.95
C ARG A 75 -1.21 -4.16 25.59
N LEU A 76 -0.55 -3.26 24.88
CA LEU A 76 0.62 -2.54 25.37
C LEU A 76 0.37 -1.04 25.29
N SER A 77 0.73 -0.36 26.37
CA SER A 77 0.77 1.10 26.39
C SER A 77 1.96 1.64 25.58
N TYR A 78 1.93 2.94 25.30
CA TYR A 78 3.07 3.62 24.68
C TYR A 78 4.34 3.47 25.52
N ALA A 79 4.24 3.67 26.85
CA ALA A 79 5.38 3.54 27.76
C ALA A 79 5.97 2.11 27.77
N GLU A 80 5.12 1.09 27.80
CA GLU A 80 5.57 -0.31 27.73
C GLU A 80 6.24 -0.62 26.38
N MET A 81 5.67 -0.16 25.27
CA MET A 81 6.23 -0.38 23.94
C MET A 81 7.60 0.30 23.78
N ALA A 82 7.76 1.53 24.28
CA ALA A 82 9.05 2.22 24.30
C ALA A 82 10.10 1.46 25.12
N ALA A 83 9.75 1.05 26.34
CA ALA A 83 10.65 0.31 27.22
C ALA A 83 11.08 -1.03 26.63
N ARG A 84 10.13 -1.80 26.06
CA ARG A 84 10.40 -3.08 25.41
C ARG A 84 11.30 -2.93 24.19
N SER A 85 11.03 -1.94 23.35
CA SER A 85 11.86 -1.67 22.16
C SER A 85 13.25 -1.13 22.50
N ASP A 86 13.43 -0.42 23.62
CA ASP A 86 14.76 -0.02 24.11
C ASP A 86 15.59 -1.22 24.55
N ARG A 87 14.99 -2.14 25.31
CA ARG A 87 15.65 -3.39 25.70
C ARG A 87 15.99 -4.24 24.50
N LEU A 88 15.03 -4.39 23.57
CA LEU A 88 15.29 -5.13 22.34
C LEU A 88 16.45 -4.52 21.54
N ALA A 89 16.52 -3.19 21.45
CA ALA A 89 17.61 -2.51 20.75
C ALA A 89 18.97 -2.82 21.40
N ALA A 90 19.05 -2.83 22.74
CA ALA A 90 20.27 -3.25 23.46
C ALA A 90 20.65 -4.71 23.15
N ARG A 91 19.67 -5.63 23.13
CA ARG A 91 19.90 -7.05 22.79
C ARG A 91 20.32 -7.24 21.33
N LEU A 92 19.63 -6.60 20.39
CA LEU A 92 19.98 -6.67 18.98
C LEU A 92 21.40 -6.14 18.72
N HIS A 93 21.77 -5.05 19.39
CA HIS A 93 23.15 -4.56 19.35
C HIS A 93 24.14 -5.60 19.89
N GLY A 94 23.79 -6.27 20.99
CA GLY A 94 24.57 -7.40 21.53
C GLY A 94 24.67 -8.60 20.56
N PHE A 95 23.70 -8.79 19.69
CA PHE A 95 23.73 -9.80 18.61
C PHE A 95 24.51 -9.32 17.38
N GLY A 96 25.02 -8.08 17.37
CA GLY A 96 25.86 -7.52 16.33
C GLY A 96 25.16 -6.56 15.38
N VAL A 97 23.88 -6.21 15.61
CA VAL A 97 23.17 -5.22 14.79
C VAL A 97 23.77 -3.83 15.02
N GLN A 98 24.16 -3.16 13.95
CA GLN A 98 24.78 -1.84 13.98
C GLN A 98 24.04 -0.85 13.07
N GLN A 99 24.36 0.44 13.20
CA GLN A 99 23.82 1.48 12.34
C GLN A 99 24.14 1.18 10.87
N GLY A 100 23.14 1.27 10.02
CA GLY A 100 23.23 1.01 8.58
C GLY A 100 23.09 -0.46 8.18
N ASP A 101 23.08 -1.40 9.13
CA ASP A 101 22.85 -2.81 8.81
C ASP A 101 21.43 -3.05 8.32
N HIS A 102 21.31 -3.91 7.32
CA HIS A 102 20.02 -4.32 6.78
C HIS A 102 19.46 -5.51 7.56
N VAL A 103 18.31 -5.31 8.20
CA VAL A 103 17.60 -6.31 9.02
C VAL A 103 16.34 -6.76 8.27
N LEU A 104 16.35 -8.00 7.78
CA LEU A 104 15.18 -8.62 7.18
C LEU A 104 14.22 -9.06 8.28
N VAL A 105 13.01 -8.50 8.30
CA VAL A 105 11.98 -8.78 9.30
C VAL A 105 10.83 -9.53 8.63
N MET A 106 10.77 -10.84 8.88
CA MET A 106 9.77 -11.75 8.31
C MET A 106 8.85 -12.27 9.42
N LEU A 107 7.92 -11.42 9.83
CA LEU A 107 6.98 -11.67 10.92
C LEU A 107 5.54 -11.41 10.47
N GLY A 108 4.59 -12.09 11.11
CA GLY A 108 3.16 -11.77 11.02
C GLY A 108 2.78 -10.57 11.88
N ASN A 109 1.47 -10.30 11.98
CA ASN A 109 0.94 -9.29 12.89
C ASN A 109 1.00 -9.78 14.34
N GLN A 110 2.17 -9.72 14.93
CA GLN A 110 2.49 -10.16 16.29
C GLN A 110 3.31 -9.11 17.01
N LEU A 111 3.28 -9.08 18.32
CA LEU A 111 3.93 -8.07 19.14
C LEU A 111 5.38 -7.79 18.75
N GLU A 112 6.14 -8.84 18.50
CA GLU A 112 7.57 -8.78 18.17
C GLU A 112 7.85 -8.03 16.87
N LEU A 113 6.86 -7.90 15.97
CA LEU A 113 6.99 -7.10 14.76
C LEU A 113 7.21 -5.62 15.11
N TRP A 114 6.33 -5.05 15.93
CA TRP A 114 6.39 -3.64 16.32
C TRP A 114 7.59 -3.32 17.18
N GLU A 115 7.93 -4.21 18.13
CA GLU A 115 9.14 -4.10 18.95
C GLU A 115 10.39 -4.08 18.08
N THR A 116 10.48 -5.03 17.13
CA THR A 116 11.63 -5.14 16.23
C THR A 116 11.76 -3.92 15.33
N MET A 117 10.64 -3.44 14.74
CA MET A 117 10.68 -2.25 13.90
C MET A 117 11.17 -1.02 14.66
N LEU A 118 10.65 -0.77 15.88
CA LEU A 118 11.11 0.34 16.72
C LEU A 118 12.58 0.17 17.10
N ALA A 119 12.99 -1.02 17.55
CA ALA A 119 14.36 -1.29 17.98
C ALA A 119 15.38 -1.09 16.84
N VAL A 120 15.05 -1.55 15.63
CA VAL A 120 15.90 -1.38 14.44
C VAL A 120 16.03 0.09 14.07
N ILE A 121 14.93 0.88 14.10
CA ILE A 121 14.99 2.33 13.87
C ILE A 121 15.85 3.01 14.94
N LYS A 122 15.69 2.67 16.23
CA LYS A 122 16.49 3.22 17.34
C LYS A 122 17.99 2.98 17.17
N LEU A 123 18.36 1.85 16.58
CA LEU A 123 19.75 1.51 16.25
C LEU A 123 20.26 2.19 14.96
N GLY A 124 19.40 2.91 14.25
CA GLY A 124 19.76 3.47 12.94
C GLY A 124 20.04 2.40 11.88
N ALA A 125 19.59 1.17 12.11
CA ALA A 125 19.62 0.09 11.12
C ALA A 125 18.42 0.20 10.17
N VAL A 126 18.44 -0.55 9.07
CA VAL A 126 17.49 -0.47 7.97
C VAL A 126 16.57 -1.67 8.00
N ILE A 127 15.26 -1.44 8.03
CA ILE A 127 14.27 -2.51 8.03
C ILE A 127 14.01 -2.96 6.60
N LEU A 128 14.05 -4.28 6.36
CA LEU A 128 13.54 -4.92 5.14
C LEU A 128 12.28 -5.72 5.50
N PRO A 129 11.10 -5.10 5.46
CA PRO A 129 9.85 -5.77 5.80
C PRO A 129 9.57 -6.86 4.76
N THR A 130 9.35 -8.09 5.23
CA THR A 130 9.27 -9.26 4.37
C THR A 130 8.04 -10.10 4.72
N SER A 131 7.26 -10.47 3.70
CA SER A 131 6.07 -11.31 3.88
C SER A 131 6.46 -12.75 4.24
N THR A 132 5.74 -13.35 5.18
CA THR A 132 5.86 -14.77 5.52
C THR A 132 5.42 -15.72 4.41
N MET A 133 4.78 -15.21 3.35
CA MET A 133 4.34 -16.00 2.19
C MET A 133 5.47 -16.30 1.19
N LEU A 134 6.66 -15.71 1.37
CA LEU A 134 7.77 -15.91 0.46
C LEU A 134 8.39 -17.29 0.60
N ASP A 135 8.89 -17.80 -0.53
CA ASP A 135 9.65 -19.03 -0.59
C ASP A 135 11.18 -18.81 -0.45
N THR A 136 11.94 -19.90 -0.45
CA THR A 136 13.40 -19.88 -0.32
C THR A 136 14.09 -19.11 -1.46
N ALA A 137 13.58 -19.17 -2.69
CA ALA A 137 14.17 -18.47 -3.83
C ALA A 137 13.99 -16.95 -3.70
N ASP A 138 12.80 -16.52 -3.28
CA ASP A 138 12.52 -15.12 -3.00
C ASP A 138 13.39 -14.59 -1.85
N LEU A 139 13.59 -15.39 -0.80
CA LEU A 139 14.44 -15.02 0.34
C LEU A 139 15.92 -14.93 -0.08
N GLN A 140 16.40 -15.81 -0.94
CA GLN A 140 17.75 -15.71 -1.50
C GLN A 140 17.95 -14.41 -2.28
N ASP A 141 16.98 -14.03 -3.14
CA ASP A 141 17.04 -12.76 -3.89
C ASP A 141 17.10 -11.54 -2.93
N ARG A 142 16.34 -11.58 -1.83
CA ARG A 142 16.37 -10.50 -0.82
C ARG A 142 17.68 -10.44 -0.05
N VAL A 143 18.22 -11.57 0.34
CA VAL A 143 19.50 -11.64 1.06
C VAL A 143 20.63 -11.11 0.18
N ASP A 144 20.69 -11.55 -1.09
CA ASP A 144 21.74 -11.15 -2.00
C ASP A 144 21.67 -9.68 -2.40
N ARG A 145 20.52 -9.24 -2.90
CA ARG A 145 20.34 -7.89 -3.43
C ARG A 145 20.17 -6.85 -2.32
N GLY A 146 19.48 -7.23 -1.24
CA GLY A 146 19.27 -6.37 -0.08
C GLY A 146 20.46 -6.30 0.86
N SER A 147 21.58 -7.01 0.58
CA SER A 147 22.76 -7.03 1.45
C SER A 147 22.40 -7.29 2.93
N VAL A 148 21.54 -8.28 3.17
CA VAL A 148 20.98 -8.58 4.50
C VAL A 148 22.07 -9.04 5.44
N ALA A 149 22.23 -8.32 6.58
CA ALA A 149 23.16 -8.66 7.65
C ALA A 149 22.49 -9.47 8.77
N HIS A 150 21.19 -9.30 8.97
CA HIS A 150 20.43 -9.95 10.04
C HIS A 150 19.05 -10.36 9.55
N VAL A 151 18.56 -11.49 10.06
CA VAL A 151 17.20 -12.00 9.79
C VAL A 151 16.48 -12.21 11.12
N VAL A 152 15.25 -11.71 11.22
CA VAL A 152 14.33 -11.96 12.33
C VAL A 152 13.11 -12.68 11.79
N THR A 153 12.83 -13.89 12.27
CA THR A 153 11.69 -14.68 11.80
C THR A 153 11.11 -15.60 12.88
N ASN A 154 9.93 -16.16 12.62
CA ASN A 154 9.31 -17.17 13.49
C ASN A 154 9.97 -18.55 13.30
N ARG A 155 9.92 -19.36 14.35
CA ARG A 155 10.40 -20.75 14.30
C ARG A 155 9.72 -21.57 13.21
N SER A 156 8.45 -21.35 12.95
CA SER A 156 7.71 -22.00 11.88
C SER A 156 8.30 -21.76 10.48
N GLU A 157 9.03 -20.66 10.30
CA GLU A 157 9.56 -20.20 9.02
C GLU A 157 11.04 -20.50 8.83
N THR A 158 11.76 -20.96 9.89
CA THR A 158 13.22 -21.19 9.82
C THR A 158 13.64 -22.14 8.72
N HIS A 159 12.82 -23.15 8.41
CA HIS A 159 13.05 -24.12 7.35
C HIS A 159 13.22 -23.50 5.95
N LYS A 160 12.64 -22.31 5.71
CA LYS A 160 12.79 -21.58 4.44
C LYS A 160 14.21 -21.03 4.23
N TYR A 161 14.99 -20.96 5.30
CA TYR A 161 16.36 -20.45 5.28
C TYR A 161 17.43 -21.56 5.22
N ASP A 162 17.05 -22.84 5.20
CA ASP A 162 18.00 -23.95 5.22
C ASP A 162 18.93 -23.92 4.01
N ASP A 163 18.39 -23.58 2.84
CA ASP A 163 19.13 -23.48 1.58
C ASP A 163 19.50 -22.03 1.21
N VAL A 164 19.13 -21.03 2.00
CA VAL A 164 19.51 -19.62 1.78
C VAL A 164 20.97 -19.42 2.15
N ARG A 165 21.78 -19.04 1.15
CA ARG A 165 23.20 -18.79 1.29
C ARG A 165 23.46 -17.34 1.68
N GLY A 166 24.53 -17.11 2.39
CA GLY A 166 24.94 -15.78 2.84
C GLY A 166 25.51 -15.82 4.26
N SER A 167 26.13 -14.72 4.66
CA SER A 167 26.60 -14.53 6.02
C SER A 167 25.71 -13.52 6.71
N PHE A 168 24.76 -13.97 7.52
CA PHE A 168 23.83 -13.13 8.27
C PHE A 168 23.53 -13.77 9.63
N THR A 169 23.30 -12.92 10.63
CA THR A 169 22.82 -13.37 11.93
C THR A 169 21.37 -13.83 11.83
N ARG A 170 21.07 -14.95 12.45
CA ARG A 170 19.74 -15.58 12.44
C ARG A 170 19.11 -15.45 13.82
N ILE A 171 17.99 -14.72 13.91
CA ILE A 171 17.25 -14.48 15.17
C ILE A 171 15.87 -15.08 15.04
N VAL A 172 15.48 -15.94 16.00
CA VAL A 172 14.25 -16.73 15.94
C VAL A 172 13.31 -16.43 17.10
N ILE A 173 12.02 -16.27 16.80
CA ILE A 173 10.92 -16.10 17.75
C ILE A 173 10.14 -17.40 17.86
N GLY A 174 9.68 -17.72 19.08
CA GLY A 174 8.85 -18.90 19.34
C GLY A 174 9.65 -20.14 19.75
N GLY A 175 10.80 -19.94 20.38
CA GLY A 175 11.66 -20.96 20.96
C GLY A 175 12.86 -21.34 20.11
N PRO A 176 13.79 -22.13 20.65
CA PRO A 176 15.10 -22.39 20.07
C PRO A 176 15.01 -23.14 18.73
N ALA A 177 15.91 -22.80 17.80
CA ALA A 177 16.15 -23.52 16.57
C ALA A 177 17.66 -23.64 16.31
N ASP A 178 18.09 -24.74 15.72
CA ASP A 178 19.52 -25.02 15.47
C ASP A 178 20.14 -23.95 14.56
N GLY A 179 21.22 -23.34 15.02
CA GLY A 179 21.93 -22.29 14.28
C GLY A 179 21.25 -20.90 14.32
N TRP A 180 20.25 -20.72 15.18
CA TRP A 180 19.55 -19.46 15.40
C TRP A 180 19.77 -18.95 16.81
N THR A 181 19.90 -17.63 16.96
CA THR A 181 19.89 -16.94 18.26
C THR A 181 18.44 -16.73 18.68
N GLU A 182 18.08 -17.09 19.88
CA GLU A 182 16.73 -16.92 20.38
C GLU A 182 16.41 -15.44 20.64
N TYR A 183 15.25 -14.99 20.18
CA TYR A 183 14.71 -13.66 20.45
C TYR A 183 14.41 -13.52 21.96
N PRO A 184 14.73 -12.38 22.60
CA PRO A 184 14.51 -12.21 24.03
C PRO A 184 13.04 -12.35 24.43
N SER A 185 12.74 -13.22 25.37
CA SER A 185 11.38 -13.42 25.90
C SER A 185 11.07 -12.54 27.13
N ASP A 186 12.09 -11.92 27.73
CA ASP A 186 12.02 -11.17 28.98
C ASP A 186 11.85 -9.64 28.81
N LEU A 187 11.51 -9.17 27.63
CA LEU A 187 11.42 -7.74 27.33
C LEU A 187 10.34 -7.00 28.15
N GLY A 188 9.38 -7.68 28.75
CA GLY A 188 8.39 -7.13 29.66
C GLY A 188 8.86 -7.00 31.11
N GLU A 189 9.96 -7.64 31.46
CA GLU A 189 10.51 -7.62 32.84
C GLU A 189 11.28 -6.32 33.09
N PRO A 190 11.56 -5.95 34.37
CA PRO A 190 12.43 -4.82 34.66
C PRO A 190 13.83 -5.00 34.08
N ALA A 191 14.34 -3.99 33.35
CA ALA A 191 15.66 -4.06 32.75
C ALA A 191 16.79 -4.16 33.82
N PRO A 192 17.80 -5.01 33.59
CA PRO A 192 19.05 -4.92 34.32
C PRO A 192 19.68 -3.53 34.19
N THR A 193 20.35 -3.03 35.22
CA THR A 193 20.91 -1.66 35.24
C THR A 193 22.02 -1.43 34.21
N ASP A 194 22.62 -2.48 33.69
CA ASP A 194 23.69 -2.48 32.69
C ASP A 194 23.16 -2.71 31.24
N GLU A 195 21.87 -2.99 31.07
CA GLU A 195 21.26 -3.18 29.78
C GLU A 195 20.80 -1.82 29.22
N VAL A 196 21.72 -1.09 28.60
CA VAL A 196 21.46 0.23 28.05
C VAL A 196 21.58 0.19 26.52
N ARG A 197 20.56 0.71 25.84
CA ARG A 197 20.59 0.91 24.39
C ARG A 197 21.73 1.87 24.03
N PRO A 198 22.54 1.57 22.98
CA PRO A 198 23.54 2.50 22.51
C PRO A 198 22.89 3.79 22.00
N HIS A 199 23.53 4.92 22.28
CA HIS A 199 23.12 6.18 21.69
C HIS A 199 23.58 6.23 20.23
N VAL A 200 22.63 6.32 19.31
CA VAL A 200 22.88 6.39 17.87
C VAL A 200 22.35 7.71 17.33
N VAL A 201 23.13 8.38 16.51
CA VAL A 201 22.72 9.58 15.79
C VAL A 201 22.50 9.21 14.33
N THR A 202 21.30 9.36 13.82
CA THR A 202 20.96 9.14 12.43
C THR A 202 20.81 10.47 11.69
N ARG A 203 21.29 10.53 10.45
CA ARG A 203 21.05 11.67 9.57
C ARG A 203 19.66 11.55 8.97
N THR A 204 19.04 12.65 8.66
CA THR A 204 17.75 12.70 7.95
C THR A 204 17.77 11.96 6.62
N THR A 205 18.94 11.86 5.98
CA THR A 205 19.16 11.18 4.71
C THR A 205 19.54 9.71 4.85
N ASP A 206 19.82 9.21 6.06
CA ASP A 206 20.17 7.80 6.26
C ASP A 206 18.98 6.91 5.90
N PRO A 207 19.20 5.75 5.23
CA PRO A 207 18.15 4.77 4.97
C PRO A 207 17.48 4.30 6.27
N CYS A 208 16.16 4.10 6.21
CA CYS A 208 15.34 3.60 7.34
C CYS A 208 14.62 2.31 6.95
N LEU A 209 14.05 2.25 5.75
CA LEU A 209 13.35 1.08 5.23
C LEU A 209 13.74 0.83 3.76
N VAL A 210 13.78 -0.46 3.40
CA VAL A 210 13.91 -0.89 2.01
C VAL A 210 12.77 -1.87 1.70
N TYR A 211 11.88 -1.49 0.78
CA TYR A 211 10.79 -2.34 0.34
C TYR A 211 11.08 -3.03 -0.98
N PHE A 212 10.84 -4.32 -1.03
CA PHE A 212 10.80 -5.08 -2.28
C PHE A 212 9.39 -4.99 -2.86
N THR A 213 9.22 -4.32 -4.00
CA THR A 213 7.93 -4.15 -4.66
C THR A 213 7.85 -4.91 -5.96
N SER A 214 6.72 -5.55 -6.23
CA SER A 214 6.46 -6.16 -7.53
C SER A 214 6.42 -5.08 -8.61
N GLY A 215 7.30 -5.20 -9.60
CA GLY A 215 7.33 -4.35 -10.79
C GLY A 215 6.79 -5.08 -12.02
N THR A 216 6.70 -4.37 -13.13
CA THR A 216 6.42 -4.94 -14.47
C THR A 216 7.57 -5.79 -15.01
N THR A 217 8.71 -5.81 -14.32
CA THR A 217 9.90 -6.61 -14.63
C THR A 217 9.93 -7.91 -13.81
N SER A 218 10.77 -8.86 -14.23
CA SER A 218 10.90 -10.20 -13.60
C SER A 218 11.33 -10.18 -12.12
N LYS A 219 12.04 -9.13 -11.68
CA LYS A 219 12.53 -9.01 -10.30
C LYS A 219 11.91 -7.81 -9.57
N PRO A 220 11.60 -7.96 -8.25
CA PRO A 220 11.11 -6.84 -7.43
C PRO A 220 12.08 -5.66 -7.42
N LYS A 221 11.54 -4.43 -7.41
CA LYS A 221 12.32 -3.21 -7.17
C LYS A 221 12.63 -3.07 -5.69
N MET A 222 13.75 -2.47 -5.32
CA MET A 222 14.10 -2.17 -3.94
C MET A 222 13.97 -0.67 -3.68
N VAL A 223 12.88 -0.26 -3.08
CA VAL A 223 12.55 1.15 -2.80
C VAL A 223 13.17 1.57 -1.47
N VAL A 224 14.05 2.56 -1.48
CA VAL A 224 14.73 3.09 -0.29
C VAL A 224 13.99 4.29 0.27
N HIS A 225 13.60 4.21 1.54
CA HIS A 225 13.13 5.35 2.32
C HIS A 225 14.10 5.74 3.42
N THR A 226 14.26 7.06 3.60
CA THR A 226 15.17 7.64 4.61
C THR A 226 14.47 7.86 5.94
N GLN A 227 15.23 8.33 6.96
CA GLN A 227 14.71 8.73 8.27
C GLN A 227 13.66 9.86 8.19
N THR A 228 13.55 10.54 7.05
CA THR A 228 12.52 11.58 6.81
C THR A 228 11.48 11.15 5.79
N SER A 229 11.86 10.57 4.67
CA SER A 229 10.93 10.37 3.56
C SER A 229 9.72 9.51 3.92
N TYR A 230 9.88 8.55 4.82
CA TYR A 230 8.75 7.75 5.32
C TYR A 230 8.21 8.28 6.64
N PRO A 231 9.01 8.37 7.72
CA PRO A 231 8.46 8.80 9.01
C PRO A 231 7.83 10.20 8.99
N VAL A 232 8.49 11.18 8.34
CA VAL A 232 7.92 12.54 8.22
C VAL A 232 6.85 12.59 7.14
N GLY A 233 7.07 11.89 6.02
CA GLY A 233 6.11 11.80 4.92
C GLY A 233 4.74 11.27 5.33
N HIS A 234 4.66 10.46 6.38
CA HIS A 234 3.38 9.95 6.88
C HIS A 234 2.51 10.96 7.65
N LEU A 235 2.96 12.19 7.84
CA LEU A 235 2.08 13.27 8.31
C LEU A 235 0.89 13.47 7.35
N SER A 236 1.12 13.43 6.02
CA SER A 236 0.04 13.48 5.03
C SER A 236 -0.88 12.27 5.09
N THR A 237 -0.31 11.07 5.33
CA THR A 237 -1.08 9.84 5.48
C THR A 237 -1.93 9.86 6.75
N MET A 238 -1.39 10.30 7.88
CA MET A 238 -2.13 10.48 9.13
C MET A 238 -3.35 11.38 8.92
N TYR A 239 -3.14 12.52 8.25
CA TYR A 239 -4.23 13.44 7.92
C TYR A 239 -5.30 12.77 7.06
N TRP A 240 -4.90 12.09 5.97
CA TRP A 240 -5.82 11.40 5.08
C TRP A 240 -6.60 10.28 5.79
N LEU A 241 -5.98 9.50 6.65
CA LEU A 241 -6.66 8.47 7.44
C LEU A 241 -7.73 9.07 8.38
N GLY A 242 -7.59 10.34 8.75
CA GLY A 242 -8.51 11.00 9.70
C GLY A 242 -8.36 10.50 11.13
N VAL A 243 -7.22 9.92 11.45
CA VAL A 243 -6.89 9.37 12.78
C VAL A 243 -6.60 10.51 13.74
N ARG A 244 -7.13 10.43 14.95
CA ARG A 244 -7.01 11.45 16.01
C ARG A 244 -6.38 10.84 17.27
N PRO A 245 -5.83 11.69 18.16
CA PRO A 245 -5.32 11.20 19.45
C PRO A 245 -6.36 10.41 20.23
N GLY A 246 -6.01 9.20 20.66
CA GLY A 246 -6.89 8.32 21.43
C GLY A 246 -7.83 7.44 20.60
N ASP A 247 -7.87 7.57 19.27
CA ASP A 247 -8.63 6.67 18.41
C ASP A 247 -8.12 5.24 18.49
N VAL A 248 -9.01 4.29 18.21
CA VAL A 248 -8.69 2.91 17.87
C VAL A 248 -8.75 2.78 16.35
N HIS A 249 -7.62 2.50 15.73
CA HIS A 249 -7.46 2.39 14.28
C HIS A 249 -7.21 0.95 13.85
N LEU A 250 -8.07 0.43 12.98
CA LEU A 250 -7.93 -0.89 12.37
C LEU A 250 -7.59 -0.75 10.89
N THR A 251 -6.55 -1.46 10.46
CA THR A 251 -6.25 -1.62 9.04
C THR A 251 -6.08 -3.08 8.65
N ILE A 252 -6.73 -3.48 7.56
CA ILE A 252 -6.47 -4.77 6.93
C ILE A 252 -5.26 -4.60 6.00
N SER A 253 -4.11 -5.08 6.49
CA SER A 253 -2.85 -5.12 5.73
C SER A 253 -1.93 -6.17 6.34
N SER A 254 -1.03 -6.72 5.51
CA SER A 254 -0.02 -7.68 5.97
C SER A 254 1.35 -7.02 6.07
N PRO A 255 2.18 -7.41 7.06
CA PRO A 255 3.57 -7.02 7.11
C PRO A 255 4.31 -7.37 5.81
N GLY A 256 5.30 -6.55 5.45
CA GLY A 256 6.00 -6.68 4.16
C GLY A 256 5.46 -5.76 3.06
N TRP A 257 4.29 -5.15 3.26
CA TRP A 257 3.69 -4.18 2.32
C TRP A 257 3.81 -2.76 2.86
N GLY A 258 4.07 -1.79 1.97
CA GLY A 258 4.14 -0.38 2.33
C GLY A 258 2.90 0.10 3.09
N LYS A 259 1.70 -0.31 2.67
CA LYS A 259 0.44 0.04 3.35
C LYS A 259 0.41 -0.36 4.83
N HIS A 260 1.07 -1.45 5.22
CA HIS A 260 1.16 -1.85 6.63
C HIS A 260 1.92 -0.80 7.45
N ALA A 261 3.08 -0.36 6.99
CA ALA A 261 3.82 0.70 7.68
C ALA A 261 3.04 2.03 7.68
N TRP A 262 2.28 2.34 6.62
CA TRP A 262 1.45 3.53 6.58
C TRP A 262 0.41 3.55 7.71
N SER A 263 -0.36 2.46 7.81
CA SER A 263 -1.61 2.43 8.56
C SER A 263 -1.56 1.54 9.82
N CYS A 264 -0.54 0.70 9.99
CA CYS A 264 -0.36 -0.12 11.18
C CYS A 264 0.90 0.25 11.97
N PHE A 265 1.58 1.35 11.62
CA PHE A 265 2.80 1.77 12.31
C PHE A 265 2.91 3.29 12.39
N PHE A 266 3.30 3.98 11.30
CA PHE A 266 3.63 5.41 11.36
C PHE A 266 2.39 6.29 11.62
N ALA A 267 1.41 6.30 10.73
CA ALA A 267 0.32 7.27 10.81
C ALA A 267 -0.51 7.18 12.09
N PRO A 268 -0.90 6.00 12.61
CA PRO A 268 -1.61 5.94 13.89
C PRO A 268 -0.76 6.43 15.06
N TRP A 269 0.53 6.09 15.11
CA TRP A 269 1.40 6.52 16.18
C TRP A 269 1.88 7.98 16.05
N ILE A 270 1.84 8.55 14.86
CA ILE A 270 1.96 10.01 14.70
C ILE A 270 0.79 10.71 15.37
N ALA A 271 -0.42 10.20 15.21
CA ALA A 271 -1.63 10.73 15.83
C ALA A 271 -1.78 10.36 17.32
N GLU A 272 -0.91 9.55 17.91
CA GLU A 272 -1.07 8.97 19.24
C GLU A 272 -2.36 8.16 19.41
N ALA A 273 -2.71 7.37 18.38
CA ALA A 273 -3.83 6.45 18.35
C ALA A 273 -3.40 5.01 18.65
N THR A 274 -4.33 4.17 19.04
CA THR A 274 -4.11 2.72 19.19
C THR A 274 -4.07 2.05 17.82
N VAL A 275 -3.01 1.34 17.52
CA VAL A 275 -2.98 0.36 16.43
C VAL A 275 -3.73 -0.87 16.90
N PHE A 276 -4.86 -1.17 16.28
CA PHE A 276 -5.68 -2.34 16.60
C PHE A 276 -5.53 -3.38 15.49
N ILE A 277 -5.24 -4.62 15.87
CA ILE A 277 -5.07 -5.77 14.99
C ILE A 277 -6.04 -6.86 15.38
N HIS A 278 -6.76 -7.39 14.40
CA HIS A 278 -7.55 -8.59 14.55
C HIS A 278 -6.99 -9.68 13.63
N ASN A 279 -6.37 -10.69 14.23
CA ASN A 279 -5.80 -11.83 13.51
C ASN A 279 -6.84 -12.92 13.29
N THR A 280 -6.97 -13.36 12.06
CA THR A 280 -7.79 -14.51 11.66
C THR A 280 -7.03 -15.37 10.66
N ALA A 281 -7.19 -16.67 10.71
CA ALA A 281 -6.55 -17.59 9.76
C ALA A 281 -7.06 -17.37 8.32
N ARG A 282 -8.32 -16.98 8.20
CA ARG A 282 -8.95 -16.56 6.93
C ARG A 282 -9.78 -15.32 7.17
N PHE A 283 -9.89 -14.49 6.14
CA PHE A 283 -10.73 -13.30 6.21
C PHE A 283 -12.20 -13.71 6.46
N ASP A 284 -12.73 -13.28 7.61
CA ASP A 284 -14.11 -13.52 8.03
C ASP A 284 -14.82 -12.17 8.23
N PRO A 285 -15.71 -11.77 7.31
CA PRO A 285 -16.46 -10.53 7.42
C PRO A 285 -17.29 -10.40 8.71
N ALA A 286 -17.91 -11.49 9.17
CA ALA A 286 -18.75 -11.43 10.36
C ALA A 286 -17.93 -11.24 11.64
N ALA A 287 -16.82 -11.94 11.77
CA ALA A 287 -15.88 -11.76 12.88
C ALA A 287 -15.30 -10.34 12.87
N LEU A 288 -14.92 -9.82 11.69
CA LEU A 288 -14.43 -8.45 11.55
C LEU A 288 -15.47 -7.41 11.99
N LEU A 289 -16.73 -7.54 11.54
CA LEU A 289 -17.82 -6.63 11.91
C LEU A 289 -18.05 -6.63 13.42
N ALA A 290 -18.01 -7.81 14.05
CA ALA A 290 -18.11 -7.93 15.51
C ALA A 290 -16.97 -7.19 16.22
N GLN A 291 -15.75 -7.31 15.71
CA GLN A 291 -14.58 -6.63 16.28
C GLN A 291 -14.61 -5.10 16.10
N LEU A 292 -15.13 -4.60 14.98
CA LEU A 292 -15.33 -3.15 14.80
C LEU A 292 -16.20 -2.54 15.90
N GLU A 293 -17.23 -3.25 16.35
CA GLU A 293 -18.10 -2.81 17.46
C GLU A 293 -17.45 -3.05 18.84
N GLN A 294 -16.90 -4.27 19.09
CA GLN A 294 -16.36 -4.66 20.39
C GLN A 294 -15.13 -3.83 20.80
N ALA A 295 -14.25 -3.57 19.85
CA ALA A 295 -13.05 -2.76 20.09
C ALA A 295 -13.31 -1.25 19.98
N GLU A 296 -14.55 -0.83 19.75
CA GLU A 296 -14.94 0.57 19.55
C GLU A 296 -14.06 1.27 18.50
N VAL A 297 -13.83 0.59 17.35
CA VAL A 297 -12.98 1.11 16.28
C VAL A 297 -13.52 2.44 15.74
N ASN A 298 -12.67 3.46 15.72
CA ASN A 298 -13.04 4.81 15.26
C ASN A 298 -12.77 4.99 13.77
N THR A 299 -11.68 4.42 13.29
CA THR A 299 -11.22 4.56 11.90
C THR A 299 -10.85 3.18 11.33
N PHE A 300 -11.38 2.86 10.16
CA PHE A 300 -11.20 1.56 9.52
C PHE A 300 -10.69 1.71 8.09
N CYS A 301 -9.52 1.13 7.82
CA CYS A 301 -8.89 1.13 6.50
C CYS A 301 -8.80 -0.30 5.94
N ALA A 302 -9.38 -0.51 4.76
CA ALA A 302 -9.34 -1.81 4.10
C ALA A 302 -9.11 -1.68 2.58
N PRO A 303 -8.48 -2.65 1.93
CA PRO A 303 -8.38 -2.67 0.47
C PRO A 303 -9.76 -2.90 -0.17
N PRO A 304 -9.98 -2.47 -1.42
CA PRO A 304 -11.24 -2.69 -2.14
C PRO A 304 -11.71 -4.15 -2.15
N THR A 305 -10.76 -5.10 -2.23
CA THR A 305 -11.08 -6.53 -2.17
C THR A 305 -11.74 -6.91 -0.84
N ALA A 306 -11.26 -6.43 0.30
CA ALA A 306 -11.88 -6.70 1.60
C ALA A 306 -13.27 -6.07 1.69
N TRP A 307 -13.46 -4.84 1.20
CA TRP A 307 -14.78 -4.20 1.12
C TRP A 307 -15.76 -5.01 0.29
N ARG A 308 -15.34 -5.53 -0.88
CA ARG A 308 -16.20 -6.41 -1.70
C ARG A 308 -16.60 -7.69 -0.96
N MET A 309 -15.66 -8.31 -0.23
CA MET A 309 -15.98 -9.50 0.57
C MET A 309 -16.96 -9.20 1.70
N MET A 310 -16.79 -8.07 2.39
CA MET A 310 -17.74 -7.63 3.42
C MET A 310 -19.16 -7.42 2.85
N LEU A 311 -19.28 -6.86 1.66
CA LEU A 311 -20.54 -6.61 0.97
C LEU A 311 -21.23 -7.87 0.43
N GLN A 312 -20.57 -9.04 0.46
CA GLN A 312 -21.22 -10.33 0.20
C GLN A 312 -22.04 -10.80 1.41
N SER A 313 -21.82 -10.20 2.58
CA SER A 313 -22.57 -10.43 3.80
C SER A 313 -23.45 -9.22 4.14
N ASP A 314 -24.40 -9.38 5.04
CA ASP A 314 -25.12 -8.23 5.61
C ASP A 314 -24.17 -7.45 6.51
N LEU A 315 -24.00 -6.16 6.21
CA LEU A 315 -23.18 -5.27 7.02
C LEU A 315 -23.78 -4.95 8.39
N GLY A 316 -25.08 -5.19 8.57
CA GLY A 316 -25.79 -4.93 9.80
C GLY A 316 -25.82 -3.43 10.18
N VAL A 317 -25.95 -3.17 11.46
CA VAL A 317 -25.95 -1.81 12.01
C VAL A 317 -24.51 -1.26 12.03
N LYS A 318 -24.37 0.03 11.69
CA LYS A 318 -23.08 0.72 11.75
C LYS A 318 -22.47 0.61 13.16
N PRO A 319 -21.20 0.16 13.30
CA PRO A 319 -20.50 0.16 14.58
C PRO A 319 -20.51 1.54 15.23
N ARG A 320 -20.84 1.58 16.52
CA ARG A 320 -21.18 2.83 17.23
C ARG A 320 -20.06 3.88 17.18
N ALA A 321 -18.83 3.46 17.40
CA ALA A 321 -17.67 4.37 17.46
C ALA A 321 -17.10 4.73 16.07
N LEU A 322 -17.52 4.00 15.02
CA LEU A 322 -16.95 4.12 13.69
C LEU A 322 -17.30 5.46 13.04
N ARG A 323 -16.28 6.19 12.62
CA ARG A 323 -16.35 7.54 12.11
C ARG A 323 -15.77 7.68 10.71
N GLU A 324 -14.66 7.00 10.42
CA GLU A 324 -13.94 7.11 9.16
C GLU A 324 -13.80 5.75 8.50
N LEU A 325 -14.11 5.70 7.23
CA LEU A 325 -13.91 4.54 6.36
C LEU A 325 -12.93 4.90 5.25
N ILE A 326 -11.87 4.12 5.10
CA ILE A 326 -10.78 4.43 4.19
C ILE A 326 -10.47 3.23 3.30
N SER A 327 -10.11 3.50 2.05
CA SER A 327 -9.62 2.48 1.12
C SER A 327 -8.39 2.97 0.37
N ALA A 328 -7.46 2.07 0.10
CA ALA A 328 -6.31 2.32 -0.77
C ALA A 328 -5.66 1.02 -1.23
N GLY A 329 -4.80 1.13 -2.24
CA GLY A 329 -3.97 0.03 -2.78
C GLY A 329 -4.45 -0.51 -4.12
N GLU A 330 -5.72 -0.33 -4.42
CA GLU A 330 -6.37 -0.58 -5.70
C GLU A 330 -7.44 0.50 -5.90
N PRO A 331 -7.87 0.77 -7.14
CA PRO A 331 -8.98 1.69 -7.36
C PRO A 331 -10.29 1.17 -6.74
N LEU A 332 -11.02 2.05 -6.07
CA LEU A 332 -12.26 1.73 -5.38
C LEU A 332 -13.47 1.92 -6.30
N ASN A 333 -14.27 0.86 -6.46
CA ASN A 333 -15.48 0.90 -7.29
C ASN A 333 -16.56 1.80 -6.64
N PRO A 334 -17.19 2.73 -7.39
CA PRO A 334 -18.29 3.57 -6.93
C PRO A 334 -19.46 2.81 -6.29
N GLU A 335 -19.78 1.62 -6.81
CA GLU A 335 -20.85 0.78 -6.26
C GLU A 335 -20.56 0.35 -4.81
N VAL A 336 -19.30 0.00 -4.50
CA VAL A 336 -18.87 -0.36 -3.15
C VAL A 336 -19.10 0.82 -2.19
N ILE A 337 -18.74 2.03 -2.62
CA ILE A 337 -18.97 3.25 -1.85
C ILE A 337 -20.45 3.43 -1.57
N GLY A 338 -21.29 3.40 -2.61
CA GLY A 338 -22.73 3.63 -2.50
C GLY A 338 -23.44 2.60 -1.61
N ARG A 339 -23.06 1.32 -1.69
CA ARG A 339 -23.63 0.25 -0.86
C ARG A 339 -23.28 0.42 0.63
N VAL A 340 -22.05 0.78 0.94
CA VAL A 340 -21.62 1.02 2.33
C VAL A 340 -22.27 2.30 2.87
N GLU A 341 -22.35 3.34 2.07
CA GLU A 341 -23.03 4.58 2.44
C GLU A 341 -24.53 4.36 2.73
N ALA A 342 -25.20 3.57 1.89
CA ALA A 342 -26.60 3.21 2.10
C ALA A 342 -26.82 2.39 3.39
N ALA A 343 -25.86 1.50 3.75
CA ALA A 343 -25.96 0.67 4.96
C ALA A 343 -25.61 1.45 6.24
N TRP A 344 -24.54 2.25 6.22
CA TRP A 344 -23.98 2.85 7.43
C TRP A 344 -24.07 4.38 7.50
N GLY A 345 -24.45 5.05 6.42
CA GLY A 345 -24.43 6.52 6.36
C GLY A 345 -23.01 7.11 6.41
N LEU A 346 -21.99 6.30 6.11
CA LEU A 346 -20.60 6.72 6.03
C LEU A 346 -20.06 6.42 4.62
N THR A 347 -19.38 7.40 4.05
CA THR A 347 -18.75 7.28 2.72
C THR A 347 -17.32 6.77 2.87
N ILE A 348 -16.92 5.74 2.09
CA ILE A 348 -15.53 5.28 2.04
C ILE A 348 -14.72 6.33 1.29
N ARG A 349 -13.66 6.82 1.92
CA ARG A 349 -12.70 7.76 1.34
C ARG A 349 -11.55 7.01 0.69
N ASP A 350 -11.44 7.13 -0.63
CA ASP A 350 -10.32 6.55 -1.38
C ASP A 350 -9.07 7.41 -1.24
N GLY A 351 -7.91 6.79 -1.48
CA GLY A 351 -6.63 7.47 -1.52
C GLY A 351 -5.59 6.68 -2.31
N TYR A 352 -4.66 7.43 -2.86
CA TYR A 352 -3.63 6.95 -3.75
C TYR A 352 -2.23 7.32 -3.25
N GLY A 353 -1.33 6.41 -3.46
CA GLY A 353 0.10 6.53 -3.27
C GLY A 353 0.77 5.23 -3.66
N GLN A 354 2.07 5.23 -3.65
CA GLN A 354 2.90 4.08 -4.02
C GLN A 354 3.83 3.71 -2.86
N THR A 355 4.53 2.59 -2.98
CA THR A 355 5.62 2.29 -2.04
C THR A 355 6.72 3.33 -2.14
N GLU A 356 6.95 3.88 -3.32
CA GLU A 356 7.89 4.96 -3.63
C GLU A 356 7.54 6.30 -2.99
N THR A 357 6.30 6.43 -2.52
CA THR A 357 5.79 7.62 -1.82
C THR A 357 5.08 7.20 -0.52
N THR A 358 4.41 8.14 0.14
CA THR A 358 3.34 7.84 1.09
C THR A 358 1.99 8.07 0.39
N ALA A 359 0.89 8.28 1.11
CA ALA A 359 -0.32 8.79 0.48
C ALA A 359 -0.07 10.19 -0.08
N ILE A 360 -0.35 10.40 -1.37
CA ILE A 360 -0.10 11.66 -2.09
C ILE A 360 -1.37 12.32 -2.62
N ILE A 361 -2.40 11.53 -2.91
CA ILE A 361 -3.72 11.98 -3.32
C ILE A 361 -4.74 11.30 -2.41
N GLY A 362 -5.78 12.00 -2.00
CA GLY A 362 -6.81 11.38 -1.16
C GLY A 362 -8.05 12.25 -0.98
N ASN A 363 -9.15 11.57 -0.72
CA ASN A 363 -10.35 12.19 -0.20
C ASN A 363 -10.11 12.54 1.27
N ALA A 364 -9.94 13.82 1.59
CA ALA A 364 -9.63 14.29 2.93
C ALA A 364 -10.83 14.12 3.90
N PRO A 365 -10.58 14.04 5.22
CA PRO A 365 -11.67 14.07 6.20
C PRO A 365 -12.54 15.32 6.04
N GLY A 366 -13.87 15.13 6.02
CA GLY A 366 -14.83 16.22 5.87
C GLY A 366 -15.02 16.75 4.44
N ALA A 367 -14.26 16.27 3.44
CA ALA A 367 -14.51 16.59 2.05
C ALA A 367 -15.73 15.84 1.50
N ALA A 368 -16.44 16.45 0.54
CA ALA A 368 -17.35 15.70 -0.30
C ALA A 368 -16.55 14.70 -1.14
N VAL A 369 -17.04 13.47 -1.24
CA VAL A 369 -16.39 12.40 -2.00
C VAL A 369 -17.09 12.23 -3.34
N THR A 370 -16.35 12.36 -4.43
CA THR A 370 -16.82 11.97 -5.75
C THR A 370 -16.56 10.47 -5.94
N PRO A 371 -17.60 9.61 -6.00
CA PRO A 371 -17.39 8.17 -6.13
C PRO A 371 -16.57 7.81 -7.39
N GLY A 372 -15.47 7.08 -7.19
CA GLY A 372 -14.53 6.72 -8.25
C GLY A 372 -13.33 7.66 -8.41
N ALA A 373 -13.38 8.85 -7.81
CA ALA A 373 -12.22 9.74 -7.75
C ALA A 373 -11.32 9.38 -6.55
N MET A 374 -10.01 9.44 -6.76
CA MET A 374 -9.01 9.28 -5.70
C MET A 374 -9.00 10.46 -4.72
N GLY A 375 -9.58 11.60 -5.12
CA GLY A 375 -9.57 12.86 -4.38
C GLY A 375 -8.56 13.87 -4.91
N LYS A 376 -8.06 14.73 -4.03
CA LYS A 376 -7.14 15.84 -4.37
C LYS A 376 -5.75 15.58 -3.79
N PRO A 377 -4.71 16.30 -4.27
CA PRO A 377 -3.39 16.26 -3.65
C PRO A 377 -3.48 16.54 -2.14
N LEU A 378 -2.80 15.72 -1.34
CA LEU A 378 -2.78 15.84 0.12
C LEU A 378 -1.89 17.01 0.57
N PRO A 379 -2.02 17.49 1.82
CA PRO A 379 -1.19 18.56 2.35
C PRO A 379 0.32 18.30 2.16
N GLY A 380 1.04 19.29 1.65
CA GLY A 380 2.48 19.21 1.38
C GLY A 380 2.87 18.51 0.08
N VAL A 381 1.90 18.08 -0.74
CA VAL A 381 2.15 17.39 -2.01
C VAL A 381 1.64 18.21 -3.19
N THR A 382 2.47 18.40 -4.20
CA THR A 382 2.10 19.00 -5.48
C THR A 382 2.10 17.92 -6.56
N VAL A 383 0.96 17.77 -7.24
CA VAL A 383 0.77 16.80 -8.32
C VAL A 383 0.57 17.53 -9.64
N THR A 384 1.38 17.18 -10.63
CA THR A 384 1.26 17.62 -12.01
C THR A 384 0.88 16.42 -12.88
N LEU A 385 -0.08 16.59 -13.79
CA LEU A 385 -0.38 15.61 -14.82
C LEU A 385 0.39 15.97 -16.09
N LEU A 386 1.26 15.06 -16.56
CA LEU A 386 2.06 15.26 -17.76
C LEU A 386 1.59 14.30 -18.87
N ASP A 387 1.37 14.83 -20.06
CA ASP A 387 1.13 13.97 -21.23
C ASP A 387 2.34 13.04 -21.44
N PRO A 388 2.15 11.70 -21.46
CA PRO A 388 3.27 10.76 -21.53
C PRO A 388 4.08 10.83 -22.83
N VAL A 389 3.56 11.49 -23.89
CA VAL A 389 4.20 11.59 -25.21
C VAL A 389 4.90 12.93 -25.37
N THR A 390 4.22 14.02 -25.01
CA THR A 390 4.74 15.38 -25.22
C THR A 390 5.48 15.94 -24.01
N GLY A 391 5.20 15.41 -22.81
CA GLY A 391 5.72 15.95 -21.54
C GLY A 391 5.02 17.24 -21.09
N GLU A 392 4.01 17.71 -21.83
CA GLU A 392 3.32 18.96 -21.51
C GLU A 392 2.32 18.74 -20.37
N PRO A 393 2.16 19.71 -19.44
CA PRO A 393 1.17 19.63 -18.39
C PRO A 393 -0.26 19.81 -18.92
N GLY A 394 -1.21 19.06 -18.34
CA GLY A 394 -2.61 19.09 -18.73
C GLY A 394 -3.55 18.59 -17.64
N ASP A 395 -4.83 18.40 -17.99
CA ASP A 395 -5.84 17.81 -17.10
C ASP A 395 -5.98 16.30 -17.28
N GLU A 396 -5.29 15.69 -18.24
CA GLU A 396 -5.10 14.24 -18.38
C GLU A 396 -3.62 13.96 -18.60
N GLY A 397 -3.07 13.01 -17.85
CA GLY A 397 -1.67 12.62 -18.02
C GLY A 397 -1.16 11.72 -16.90
N GLU A 398 0.14 11.45 -16.97
CA GLU A 398 0.84 10.72 -15.93
C GLU A 398 0.91 11.57 -14.65
N VAL A 399 0.60 10.96 -13.53
CA VAL A 399 0.74 11.57 -12.21
C VAL A 399 2.23 11.75 -11.90
N CYS A 400 2.67 12.99 -11.80
CA CYS A 400 4.06 13.33 -11.56
C CYS A 400 4.22 14.24 -10.33
N LEU A 401 5.33 14.08 -9.61
CA LEU A 401 5.71 14.94 -8.49
C LEU A 401 6.88 15.85 -8.89
N ASP A 402 6.74 17.15 -8.64
CA ASP A 402 7.77 18.14 -8.94
C ASP A 402 9.01 17.92 -8.06
N LEU A 403 10.19 17.82 -8.67
CA LEU A 403 11.48 17.64 -8.00
C LEU A 403 12.22 18.96 -7.74
N THR A 404 11.73 20.09 -8.23
CA THR A 404 12.34 21.40 -7.93
C THR A 404 12.21 21.74 -6.46
N GLU A 405 11.07 21.37 -5.86
CA GLU A 405 10.86 21.31 -4.42
C GLU A 405 10.58 19.85 -4.05
N ARG A 406 11.63 19.01 -4.07
CA ARG A 406 11.49 17.57 -3.85
C ARG A 406 10.59 17.27 -2.66
N PRO A 407 9.46 16.57 -2.84
CA PRO A 407 8.56 16.27 -1.74
C PRO A 407 9.25 15.38 -0.70
N VAL A 408 9.05 15.70 0.57
CA VAL A 408 9.66 14.95 1.69
C VAL A 408 9.28 13.47 1.63
N ASN A 409 8.07 13.16 1.24
CA ASN A 409 7.52 11.80 1.20
C ASN A 409 7.92 10.96 -0.02
N LEU A 410 8.88 11.40 -0.82
CA LEU A 410 9.39 10.66 -1.96
C LEU A 410 10.60 9.81 -1.56
N MET A 411 10.66 8.57 -2.04
CA MET A 411 11.79 7.65 -1.86
C MET A 411 13.13 8.29 -2.22
N ALA A 412 14.22 7.80 -1.65
CA ALA A 412 15.55 8.24 -2.04
C ALA A 412 15.93 7.74 -3.44
N GLU A 413 15.82 6.44 -3.66
CA GLU A 413 16.24 5.75 -4.88
C GLU A 413 15.66 4.35 -4.99
N TYR A 414 15.89 3.69 -6.11
CA TYR A 414 15.83 2.23 -6.23
C TYR A 414 17.22 1.66 -5.96
N LEU A 415 17.39 0.94 -4.84
CA LEU A 415 18.66 0.38 -4.40
C LEU A 415 19.25 -0.56 -5.45
N GLY A 416 20.50 -0.28 -5.85
CA GLY A 416 21.22 -1.08 -6.84
C GLY A 416 20.70 -0.94 -8.28
N ASP A 417 19.81 0.03 -8.57
CA ASP A 417 19.28 0.29 -9.91
C ASP A 417 19.26 1.79 -10.22
N PRO A 418 20.46 2.39 -10.44
CA PRO A 418 20.57 3.83 -10.70
C PRO A 418 19.92 4.24 -12.03
N ASP A 419 19.90 3.37 -13.04
CA ASP A 419 19.27 3.66 -14.33
C ASP A 419 17.75 3.78 -14.17
N ARG A 420 17.15 2.91 -13.40
CA ARG A 420 15.72 3.00 -13.06
C ARG A 420 15.42 4.24 -12.22
N THR A 421 16.27 4.55 -11.25
CA THR A 421 16.12 5.77 -10.45
C THR A 421 16.13 7.00 -11.36
N ALA A 422 17.13 7.09 -12.25
CA ALA A 422 17.22 8.19 -13.21
C ALA A 422 16.03 8.25 -14.18
N SER A 423 15.56 7.09 -14.66
CA SER A 423 14.40 7.03 -15.55
C SER A 423 13.08 7.42 -14.89
N SER A 424 12.93 7.16 -13.58
CA SER A 424 11.74 7.58 -12.83
C SER A 424 11.82 9.04 -12.36
N MET A 425 13.03 9.58 -12.18
CA MET A 425 13.29 10.95 -11.73
C MET A 425 13.93 11.74 -12.88
N ARG A 426 13.18 12.01 -13.93
CA ARG A 426 13.64 12.68 -15.14
C ARG A 426 12.89 13.98 -15.38
N ASP A 427 13.45 14.87 -16.18
CA ASP A 427 12.82 16.11 -16.66
C ASP A 427 12.27 17.01 -15.53
N GLY A 428 12.88 16.92 -14.34
CA GLY A 428 12.45 17.69 -13.16
C GLY A 428 11.25 17.09 -12.41
N PHE A 429 10.82 15.87 -12.77
CA PHE A 429 9.67 15.19 -12.14
C PHE A 429 9.99 13.76 -11.74
N PHE A 430 9.34 13.31 -10.66
CA PHE A 430 9.19 11.88 -10.39
C PHE A 430 7.94 11.37 -11.12
N HIS A 431 8.13 10.38 -11.97
CA HIS A 431 7.12 9.74 -12.80
C HIS A 431 6.57 8.49 -12.12
N THR A 432 5.28 8.51 -11.77
CA THR A 432 4.67 7.37 -11.05
C THR A 432 4.36 6.17 -11.95
N GLY A 433 4.25 6.38 -13.25
CA GLY A 433 3.75 5.39 -14.20
C GLY A 433 2.22 5.21 -14.15
N ASP A 434 1.50 6.05 -13.42
CA ASP A 434 0.04 5.98 -13.27
C ASP A 434 -0.61 7.19 -13.96
N ILE A 435 -1.66 6.97 -14.75
CA ILE A 435 -2.38 8.00 -15.49
C ILE A 435 -3.64 8.39 -14.72
N ALA A 436 -3.92 9.69 -14.65
CA ALA A 436 -5.13 10.23 -14.07
C ALA A 436 -5.73 11.34 -14.95
N VAL A 437 -7.00 11.65 -14.69
CA VAL A 437 -7.72 12.81 -15.23
C VAL A 437 -8.11 13.70 -14.06
N ARG A 438 -7.97 15.02 -14.24
CA ARG A 438 -8.41 16.06 -13.31
C ARG A 438 -9.70 16.69 -13.83
N ASP A 439 -10.71 16.72 -12.98
CA ASP A 439 -11.96 17.41 -13.30
C ASP A 439 -11.91 18.92 -12.99
N ALA A 440 -13.02 19.62 -13.25
CA ALA A 440 -13.14 21.06 -13.03
C ALA A 440 -13.03 21.46 -11.56
N ASP A 441 -13.33 20.56 -10.64
CA ASP A 441 -13.25 20.77 -9.19
C ASP A 441 -11.87 20.41 -8.64
N GLY A 442 -10.95 19.91 -9.49
CA GLY A 442 -9.60 19.50 -9.15
C GLY A 442 -9.49 18.09 -8.58
N GLU A 443 -10.55 17.30 -8.63
CA GLU A 443 -10.54 15.89 -8.25
C GLU A 443 -9.80 15.05 -9.28
N LEU A 444 -9.04 14.08 -8.82
CA LEU A 444 -8.22 13.19 -9.66
C LEU A 444 -8.87 11.81 -9.72
N THR A 445 -9.11 11.32 -10.93
CA THR A 445 -9.62 9.97 -11.19
C THR A 445 -8.53 9.13 -11.83
N PHE A 446 -8.28 7.94 -11.28
CA PHE A 446 -7.32 6.99 -11.83
C PHE A 446 -7.83 6.38 -13.14
N ILE A 447 -6.99 6.39 -14.17
CA ILE A 447 -7.30 5.82 -15.48
C ILE A 447 -6.62 4.47 -15.68
N GLY A 448 -5.36 4.36 -15.27
CA GLY A 448 -4.59 3.12 -15.44
C GLY A 448 -3.10 3.36 -15.35
N ARG A 449 -2.35 2.29 -15.59
CA ARG A 449 -0.89 2.36 -15.73
C ARG A 449 -0.52 2.83 -17.12
N THR A 450 0.58 3.54 -17.26
CA THR A 450 1.12 3.93 -18.58
C THR A 450 1.41 2.72 -19.48
N ASP A 451 1.76 1.57 -18.87
CA ASP A 451 2.05 0.30 -19.54
C ASP A 451 0.83 -0.63 -19.69
N ASP A 452 -0.30 -0.33 -19.05
CA ASP A 452 -1.54 -1.11 -19.14
C ASP A 452 -2.59 -0.45 -20.04
N VAL A 453 -2.61 0.89 -20.12
CA VAL A 453 -3.49 1.62 -21.04
C VAL A 453 -3.07 1.35 -22.49
N PHE A 454 -4.00 0.90 -23.32
CA PHE A 454 -3.69 0.51 -24.69
C PHE A 454 -4.63 1.18 -25.71
N LYS A 455 -4.23 1.16 -26.98
CA LYS A 455 -5.07 1.63 -28.07
C LYS A 455 -5.88 0.47 -28.67
N SER A 456 -7.20 0.65 -28.75
CA SER A 456 -8.09 -0.17 -29.54
C SER A 456 -8.63 0.70 -30.69
N SER A 457 -8.24 0.39 -31.92
CA SER A 457 -8.34 1.34 -33.05
C SER A 457 -7.57 2.64 -32.70
N ASP A 458 -8.21 3.80 -32.78
CA ASP A 458 -7.57 5.09 -32.46
C ASP A 458 -7.85 5.59 -31.03
N TYR A 459 -8.58 4.81 -30.21
CA TYR A 459 -8.99 5.22 -28.88
C TYR A 459 -8.13 4.59 -27.81
N LYS A 460 -7.74 5.37 -26.81
CA LYS A 460 -7.15 4.86 -25.57
C LYS A 460 -8.23 4.13 -24.77
N VAL A 461 -7.91 2.92 -24.30
CA VAL A 461 -8.78 2.10 -23.45
C VAL A 461 -8.11 1.94 -22.09
N SER A 462 -8.83 2.29 -21.06
CA SER A 462 -8.48 2.01 -19.68
C SER A 462 -8.93 0.58 -19.31
N PRO A 463 -8.02 -0.35 -19.01
CA PRO A 463 -8.42 -1.65 -18.48
C PRO A 463 -9.29 -1.54 -17.24
N PHE A 464 -8.96 -0.62 -16.35
CA PHE A 464 -9.69 -0.40 -15.10
C PHE A 464 -11.15 0.02 -15.32
N GLU A 465 -11.41 0.94 -16.26
CA GLU A 465 -12.77 1.38 -16.60
C GLU A 465 -13.63 0.18 -17.07
N VAL A 466 -13.06 -0.64 -17.94
CA VAL A 466 -13.74 -1.83 -18.46
C VAL A 466 -13.96 -2.87 -17.35
N GLU A 467 -12.95 -3.14 -16.54
CA GLU A 467 -13.03 -4.07 -15.41
C GLU A 467 -14.07 -3.62 -14.39
N SER A 468 -14.09 -2.33 -14.05
CA SER A 468 -15.08 -1.75 -13.13
C SER A 468 -16.50 -1.92 -13.62
N ALA A 469 -16.73 -1.76 -14.91
CA ALA A 469 -18.03 -2.02 -15.51
C ALA A 469 -18.39 -3.50 -15.45
N LEU A 470 -17.46 -4.41 -15.81
CA LEU A 470 -17.71 -5.84 -15.81
C LEU A 470 -18.03 -6.39 -14.41
N LEU A 471 -17.38 -5.85 -13.36
CA LEU A 471 -17.62 -6.26 -11.96
C LEU A 471 -19.06 -5.99 -11.48
N GLN A 472 -19.83 -5.18 -12.17
CA GLN A 472 -21.24 -4.96 -11.86
C GLN A 472 -22.16 -6.08 -12.40
N HIS A 473 -21.64 -6.96 -13.26
CA HIS A 473 -22.40 -8.10 -13.76
C HIS A 473 -22.39 -9.25 -12.74
N PRO A 474 -23.56 -9.85 -12.38
CA PRO A 474 -23.64 -10.87 -11.33
C PRO A 474 -22.77 -12.11 -11.53
N ALA A 475 -22.44 -12.45 -12.80
CA ALA A 475 -21.57 -13.58 -13.11
C ALA A 475 -20.08 -13.29 -12.88
N VAL A 476 -19.65 -12.04 -12.67
CA VAL A 476 -18.25 -11.64 -12.62
C VAL A 476 -17.82 -11.43 -11.19
N ALA A 477 -16.95 -12.31 -10.69
CA ALA A 477 -16.30 -12.16 -9.39
C ALA A 477 -15.05 -11.27 -9.50
N GLU A 478 -14.24 -11.51 -10.54
CA GLU A 478 -13.03 -10.74 -10.84
C GLU A 478 -12.85 -10.61 -12.35
N SER A 479 -12.19 -9.54 -12.77
CA SER A 479 -11.93 -9.29 -14.19
C SER A 479 -10.55 -8.69 -14.39
N ALA A 480 -9.88 -9.10 -15.48
CA ALA A 480 -8.65 -8.49 -15.96
C ALA A 480 -8.75 -8.22 -17.46
N VAL A 481 -8.50 -6.99 -17.85
CA VAL A 481 -8.62 -6.55 -19.25
C VAL A 481 -7.24 -6.30 -19.84
N VAL A 482 -7.02 -6.85 -21.03
CA VAL A 482 -5.78 -6.70 -21.81
C VAL A 482 -6.06 -6.45 -23.29
N PRO A 483 -5.12 -5.85 -24.04
CA PRO A 483 -5.19 -5.83 -25.49
C PRO A 483 -5.04 -7.26 -26.04
N ALA A 484 -5.91 -7.65 -26.94
CA ALA A 484 -5.75 -8.86 -27.75
C ALA A 484 -5.49 -8.45 -29.20
N PRO A 485 -4.40 -8.91 -29.84
CA PRO A 485 -4.07 -8.55 -31.20
C PRO A 485 -5.20 -8.90 -32.19
N ASP A 486 -5.45 -8.00 -33.15
CA ASP A 486 -6.51 -8.12 -34.15
C ASP A 486 -6.06 -7.53 -35.49
N ASP A 487 -6.23 -8.28 -36.58
CA ASP A 487 -5.73 -7.90 -37.92
C ASP A 487 -6.35 -6.61 -38.46
N ALA A 488 -7.59 -6.30 -38.05
CA ALA A 488 -8.31 -5.13 -38.56
C ALA A 488 -8.21 -3.89 -37.68
N ARG A 489 -7.92 -4.07 -36.37
CA ARG A 489 -8.02 -3.00 -35.35
C ARG A 489 -6.77 -2.81 -34.51
N LEU A 490 -5.67 -3.40 -34.89
CA LEU A 490 -4.42 -3.52 -34.13
C LEU A 490 -4.64 -4.33 -32.82
N ASN A 491 -5.54 -3.87 -31.95
CA ASN A 491 -5.97 -4.57 -30.75
C ASN A 491 -7.48 -4.45 -30.55
N VAL A 492 -8.06 -5.48 -29.97
CA VAL A 492 -9.42 -5.47 -29.41
C VAL A 492 -9.37 -5.68 -27.90
N VAL A 493 -10.42 -5.25 -27.23
CA VAL A 493 -10.55 -5.41 -25.78
C VAL A 493 -10.89 -6.86 -25.47
N LYS A 494 -10.02 -7.54 -24.71
CA LYS A 494 -10.26 -8.88 -24.18
C LYS A 494 -10.35 -8.82 -22.66
N ALA A 495 -11.37 -9.47 -22.09
CA ALA A 495 -11.56 -9.65 -20.66
C ALA A 495 -11.31 -11.11 -20.27
N TYR A 496 -10.42 -11.33 -19.31
CA TYR A 496 -10.33 -12.54 -18.52
C TYR A 496 -11.24 -12.38 -17.32
N VAL A 497 -12.09 -13.37 -17.04
CA VAL A 497 -13.12 -13.29 -16.02
C VAL A 497 -13.08 -14.51 -15.12
N THR A 498 -12.97 -14.29 -13.81
CA THR A 498 -13.26 -15.30 -12.80
C THR A 498 -14.74 -15.23 -12.47
N LEU A 499 -15.44 -16.37 -12.62
CA LEU A 499 -16.89 -16.43 -12.39
C LEU A 499 -17.25 -16.41 -10.91
N ALA A 500 -18.36 -15.77 -10.60
CA ALA A 500 -18.97 -15.81 -9.29
C ALA A 500 -19.55 -17.19 -8.98
N THR A 501 -19.67 -17.53 -7.69
CA THR A 501 -20.25 -18.80 -7.23
C THR A 501 -21.65 -18.99 -7.81
N GLY A 502 -21.90 -20.18 -8.37
CA GLY A 502 -23.19 -20.52 -8.98
C GLY A 502 -23.28 -20.22 -10.48
N TRP A 503 -22.22 -19.68 -11.09
CA TRP A 503 -22.13 -19.48 -12.54
C TRP A 503 -21.18 -20.49 -13.18
N GLU A 504 -21.48 -20.91 -14.40
CA GLU A 504 -20.69 -21.88 -15.16
C GLU A 504 -20.05 -21.24 -16.38
N ALA A 505 -18.86 -21.71 -16.75
CA ALA A 505 -18.15 -21.30 -17.96
C ALA A 505 -18.88 -21.88 -19.20
N SER A 506 -19.81 -21.12 -19.74
CA SER A 506 -20.67 -21.53 -20.85
C SER A 506 -20.82 -20.42 -21.90
N ALA A 507 -21.24 -20.78 -23.11
CA ALA A 507 -21.53 -19.82 -24.16
C ALA A 507 -22.66 -18.85 -23.76
N ASP A 508 -23.63 -19.28 -22.97
CA ASP A 508 -24.72 -18.42 -22.50
C ASP A 508 -24.22 -17.39 -21.49
N THR A 509 -23.37 -17.78 -20.53
CA THR A 509 -22.71 -16.86 -19.59
C THR A 509 -21.84 -15.86 -20.34
N ALA A 510 -21.06 -16.33 -21.32
CA ALA A 510 -20.21 -15.44 -22.16
C ALA A 510 -21.06 -14.41 -22.93
N ARG A 511 -22.19 -14.86 -23.51
CA ARG A 511 -23.13 -13.98 -24.20
C ARG A 511 -23.68 -12.91 -23.25
N GLN A 512 -24.12 -13.27 -22.07
CA GLN A 512 -24.65 -12.34 -21.07
C GLN A 512 -23.62 -11.29 -20.65
N VAL A 513 -22.38 -11.69 -20.38
CA VAL A 513 -21.29 -10.77 -20.02
C VAL A 513 -20.97 -9.81 -21.17
N LEU A 514 -20.90 -10.30 -22.41
CA LEU A 514 -20.65 -9.49 -23.60
C LEU A 514 -21.82 -8.52 -23.91
N GLU A 515 -23.08 -8.95 -23.75
CA GLU A 515 -24.27 -8.11 -23.88
C GLU A 515 -24.27 -6.99 -22.85
N TYR A 516 -23.96 -7.31 -21.60
CA TYR A 516 -23.84 -6.34 -20.53
C TYR A 516 -22.72 -5.33 -20.81
N ALA A 517 -21.53 -5.79 -21.15
CA ALA A 517 -20.40 -4.93 -21.51
C ALA A 517 -20.75 -3.97 -22.68
N ARG A 518 -21.57 -4.43 -23.62
CA ARG A 518 -22.02 -3.60 -24.75
C ARG A 518 -22.95 -2.45 -24.34
N THR A 519 -23.72 -2.64 -23.29
CA THR A 519 -24.65 -1.61 -22.77
C THR A 519 -23.98 -0.69 -21.74
N ALA A 520 -23.07 -1.23 -20.93
CA ALA A 520 -22.40 -0.51 -19.87
C ALA A 520 -21.19 0.33 -20.33
N LEU A 521 -20.59 -0.02 -21.49
CA LEU A 521 -19.35 0.60 -21.98
C LEU A 521 -19.56 1.37 -23.28
N PRO A 522 -18.81 2.47 -23.49
CA PRO A 522 -18.79 3.19 -24.75
C PRO A 522 -18.27 2.30 -25.89
N ALA A 523 -18.59 2.64 -27.11
CA ALA A 523 -18.34 1.79 -28.29
C ALA A 523 -16.87 1.41 -28.49
N TYR A 524 -15.94 2.29 -28.13
CA TYR A 524 -14.49 2.07 -28.27
C TYR A 524 -13.94 1.12 -27.22
N ALA A 525 -14.55 1.04 -26.03
CA ALA A 525 -14.12 0.23 -24.90
C ALA A 525 -14.86 -1.13 -24.80
N ARG A 526 -15.71 -1.46 -25.78
CA ARG A 526 -16.49 -2.71 -25.76
C ARG A 526 -15.61 -3.94 -25.74
N VAL A 527 -15.89 -4.83 -24.82
CA VAL A 527 -15.27 -6.15 -24.77
C VAL A 527 -15.66 -6.95 -26.02
N ARG A 528 -14.66 -7.42 -26.74
CA ARG A 528 -14.82 -8.23 -27.96
C ARG A 528 -14.53 -9.70 -27.74
N ARG A 529 -13.71 -10.00 -26.72
CA ARG A 529 -13.36 -11.37 -26.36
C ARG A 529 -13.50 -11.52 -24.86
N VAL A 530 -14.09 -12.62 -24.41
CA VAL A 530 -14.14 -13.01 -23.01
C VAL A 530 -13.58 -14.42 -22.85
N GLU A 531 -12.78 -14.61 -21.81
CA GLU A 531 -12.24 -15.92 -21.44
C GLU A 531 -12.46 -16.14 -19.97
N PHE A 532 -13.06 -17.27 -19.59
CA PHE A 532 -13.22 -17.64 -18.18
C PHE A 532 -11.99 -18.35 -17.69
N ALA A 533 -11.31 -17.76 -16.72
CA ALA A 533 -10.05 -18.29 -16.16
C ALA A 533 -9.81 -17.77 -14.74
N GLU A 534 -8.96 -18.47 -14.00
CA GLU A 534 -8.34 -17.91 -12.81
C GLU A 534 -7.31 -16.86 -13.22
N LEU A 535 -7.31 -15.73 -12.52
CA LEU A 535 -6.42 -14.63 -12.82
C LEU A 535 -5.05 -14.81 -12.13
N PRO A 536 -3.92 -14.67 -12.84
CA PRO A 536 -2.60 -14.70 -12.24
C PRO A 536 -2.45 -13.50 -11.30
N LYS A 537 -1.97 -13.77 -10.08
CA LYS A 537 -1.83 -12.75 -9.03
C LYS A 537 -0.42 -12.73 -8.47
N THR A 538 -0.01 -11.55 -8.04
CA THR A 538 1.16 -11.40 -7.17
C THR A 538 0.85 -11.96 -5.78
N ILE A 539 1.88 -12.14 -4.97
CA ILE A 539 1.73 -12.50 -3.54
C ILE A 539 0.85 -11.48 -2.78
N SER A 540 0.80 -10.22 -3.24
CA SER A 540 -0.08 -9.19 -2.69
C SER A 540 -1.53 -9.25 -3.16
N GLY A 541 -1.88 -10.22 -4.01
CA GLY A 541 -3.23 -10.33 -4.59
C GLY A 541 -3.48 -9.46 -5.81
N LYS A 542 -2.51 -8.65 -6.28
CA LYS A 542 -2.65 -7.81 -7.48
C LYS A 542 -2.57 -8.67 -8.74
N ILE A 543 -3.45 -8.39 -9.71
CA ILE A 543 -3.51 -9.09 -10.99
C ILE A 543 -2.23 -8.81 -11.80
N ARG A 544 -1.61 -9.85 -12.35
CA ARG A 544 -0.41 -9.78 -13.18
C ARG A 544 -0.79 -9.69 -14.67
N ARG A 545 -1.24 -8.51 -15.09
CA ARG A 545 -1.67 -8.29 -16.50
C ARG A 545 -0.57 -8.54 -17.53
N VAL A 546 0.69 -8.39 -17.15
CA VAL A 546 1.83 -8.71 -18.03
C VAL A 546 1.78 -10.16 -18.50
N GLU A 547 1.50 -11.12 -17.62
CA GLU A 547 1.38 -12.53 -17.99
C GLU A 547 0.20 -12.81 -18.93
N LEU A 548 -0.89 -12.09 -18.73
CA LEU A 548 -2.06 -12.20 -19.61
C LEU A 548 -1.77 -11.61 -21.00
N ARG A 549 -1.01 -10.51 -21.09
CA ARG A 549 -0.56 -9.94 -22.38
C ARG A 549 0.38 -10.89 -23.10
N GLU A 550 1.38 -11.43 -22.41
CA GLU A 550 2.31 -12.43 -22.99
C GLU A 550 1.55 -13.66 -23.50
N ARG A 551 0.52 -14.11 -22.78
CA ARG A 551 -0.34 -15.21 -23.20
C ARG A 551 -1.09 -14.89 -24.49
N GLU A 552 -1.60 -13.66 -24.67
CA GLU A 552 -2.25 -13.22 -25.92
C GLU A 552 -1.24 -13.19 -27.09
N GLU A 553 -0.07 -12.63 -26.90
CA GLU A 553 0.98 -12.59 -27.91
C GLU A 553 1.43 -13.98 -28.35
N GLN A 554 1.57 -14.91 -27.41
CA GLN A 554 1.90 -16.31 -27.70
C GLN A 554 0.77 -17.03 -28.44
N SER A 555 -0.49 -16.77 -28.07
CA SER A 555 -1.66 -17.37 -28.72
C SER A 555 -1.73 -16.98 -30.18
N VAL A 556 -1.49 -15.71 -30.51
CA VAL A 556 -1.43 -15.21 -31.89
C VAL A 556 -0.25 -15.82 -32.64
N SER A 557 0.94 -15.83 -32.04
CA SER A 557 2.16 -16.38 -32.66
C SER A 557 2.01 -17.86 -33.00
N ASN A 558 1.24 -18.61 -32.21
CA ASN A 558 0.97 -20.04 -32.41
C ASN A 558 -0.26 -20.31 -33.30
N GLY A 559 -0.99 -19.28 -33.74
CA GLY A 559 -2.22 -19.40 -34.51
C GLY A 559 -3.33 -20.16 -33.76
N ARG A 560 -3.29 -20.18 -32.42
CA ARG A 560 -4.25 -20.93 -31.59
C ARG A 560 -5.13 -19.98 -30.80
N ARG A 561 -6.41 -20.25 -30.82
CA ARG A 561 -7.38 -19.66 -29.91
C ARG A 561 -7.31 -20.41 -28.55
N ALA A 562 -7.45 -19.68 -27.44
CA ALA A 562 -7.54 -20.29 -26.13
C ALA A 562 -8.82 -21.14 -26.01
N GLU A 563 -8.72 -22.28 -25.36
CA GLU A 563 -9.88 -23.09 -24.99
C GLU A 563 -10.70 -22.30 -23.95
N GLY A 564 -12.01 -22.10 -24.21
CA GLY A 564 -12.86 -21.29 -23.32
C GLY A 564 -12.87 -19.78 -23.63
N GLU A 565 -12.28 -19.33 -24.72
CA GLU A 565 -12.50 -17.97 -25.24
C GLU A 565 -13.76 -17.88 -26.08
N TRP A 566 -14.60 -16.90 -25.83
CA TRP A 566 -15.77 -16.53 -26.66
C TRP A 566 -15.57 -15.14 -27.26
N ARG A 567 -16.11 -14.95 -28.48
CA ARG A 567 -16.01 -13.70 -29.22
C ARG A 567 -17.39 -13.12 -29.49
N ASP A 568 -17.49 -11.80 -29.53
CA ASP A 568 -18.76 -11.10 -29.75
C ASP A 568 -19.38 -11.42 -31.13
N ASP A 569 -18.57 -11.72 -32.15
CA ASP A 569 -19.02 -12.09 -33.49
C ASP A 569 -19.59 -13.53 -33.61
N GLU A 570 -19.43 -14.35 -32.58
CA GLU A 570 -20.03 -15.68 -32.49
C GLU A 570 -21.52 -15.62 -32.09
N PHE A 571 -21.94 -14.48 -31.53
CA PHE A 571 -23.32 -14.27 -31.09
C PHE A 571 -24.06 -13.36 -32.09
N PRO A 572 -25.07 -13.87 -32.81
CA PRO A 572 -25.74 -13.12 -33.89
C PRO A 572 -26.28 -11.75 -33.46
N GLY A 573 -26.75 -11.60 -32.21
CA GLY A 573 -27.26 -10.34 -31.66
C GLY A 573 -26.17 -9.32 -31.30
N LEU A 574 -24.92 -9.74 -31.23
CA LEU A 574 -23.77 -8.89 -30.89
C LEU A 574 -22.89 -8.50 -32.07
N ARG A 575 -23.17 -9.03 -33.25
CA ARG A 575 -22.47 -8.62 -34.48
C ARG A 575 -22.66 -7.13 -34.73
N ALA A 576 -21.54 -6.40 -34.89
CA ALA A 576 -21.63 -5.03 -35.39
C ALA A 576 -22.32 -5.03 -36.78
N PRO A 577 -23.24 -4.10 -37.07
CA PRO A 577 -23.76 -3.96 -38.43
C PRO A 577 -22.56 -3.77 -39.37
N ARG A 578 -22.47 -4.58 -40.43
CA ARG A 578 -21.47 -4.36 -41.50
C ARG A 578 -21.70 -2.95 -42.06
N PRO A 579 -20.62 -2.14 -42.23
CA PRO A 579 -20.77 -0.91 -43.00
C PRO A 579 -21.38 -1.27 -44.34
N GLN A 580 -22.51 -0.66 -44.68
CA GLN A 580 -23.05 -0.78 -46.00
C GLN A 580 -22.03 -0.21 -46.98
N ALA A 581 -21.51 -1.04 -47.86
CA ALA A 581 -20.65 -0.59 -48.94
C ALA A 581 -21.45 0.42 -49.79
N SER A 582 -21.02 1.69 -49.69
CA SER A 582 -21.49 2.77 -50.56
C SER A 582 -20.69 2.78 -51.86
#